data_14199daac745becda4941559c13789e0
#
_entry.id   14199daac745becda4941559c13789e0
#
_cell.length_a   1.000
_cell.length_b   1.000
_cell.length_c   1.000
_cell.angle_alpha   90.00
_cell.angle_beta   90.00
_cell.angle_gamma   90.00
#
_symmetry.space_group_name_H-M   'P 1'
#
loop_
_entity.id
_entity.type
_entity.pdbx_description
1 polymer ?
#
loop_
_entity_poly.entity_id
_entity_poly.type
_entity_poly.pdbx_seq_one_letter_code
_entity_poly.pdbx_strand_id
1 'polypeptide(L)'
;MNENEWDKLLKIHTTGRDDSNADQYRYPYEPTPYSVLERLGNSGWIRKENTLLDYGCGKGRVDFFLSYQTRCRSIGIEYNERIYAKAVENKETAISAERVDFVVVNAEQFSLPVEVARI
;
A
#
# COMPACT_ATOMS: atom_id res chain seq x y z
N MET A 1 4.60 -4.48 -17.79
CA MET A 1 3.47 -5.25 -17.27
C MET A 1 2.29 -4.32 -16.98
N ASN A 2 1.08 -4.78 -17.24
CA ASN A 2 -0.10 -4.00 -16.88
C ASN A 2 -0.52 -4.23 -15.42
N GLU A 3 -1.57 -3.53 -15.00
CA GLU A 3 -2.02 -3.58 -13.61
C GLU A 3 -2.45 -4.99 -13.17
N ASN A 4 -3.16 -5.70 -14.03
CA ASN A 4 -3.60 -7.04 -13.70
C ASN A 4 -2.45 -8.03 -13.62
N GLU A 5 -1.46 -7.87 -14.47
CA GLU A 5 -0.26 -8.71 -14.45
C GLU A 5 0.55 -8.50 -13.18
N TRP A 6 0.71 -7.25 -12.74
CA TRP A 6 1.40 -6.95 -11.49
C TRP A 6 0.66 -7.51 -10.28
N ASP A 7 -0.67 -7.31 -10.23
CA ASP A 7 -1.48 -7.88 -9.15
C ASP A 7 -1.32 -9.40 -9.09
N LYS A 8 -1.34 -10.05 -10.24
CA LYS A 8 -1.20 -11.51 -10.31
C LYS A 8 0.19 -11.96 -9.82
N LEU A 9 1.24 -11.27 -10.24
CA LEU A 9 2.60 -11.59 -9.82
C LEU A 9 2.75 -11.44 -8.31
N LEU A 10 2.23 -10.35 -7.75
CA LEU A 10 2.30 -10.08 -6.32
C LEU A 10 1.30 -10.89 -5.49
N LYS A 11 0.35 -11.56 -6.15
CA LYS A 11 -0.73 -12.36 -5.54
C LYS A 11 -1.63 -11.51 -4.64
N ILE A 12 -2.03 -10.38 -5.17
CA ILE A 12 -2.94 -9.44 -4.50
C ILE A 12 -4.04 -9.00 -5.45
N HIS A 13 -5.06 -8.36 -4.89
CA HIS A 13 -6.19 -7.80 -5.64
C HIS A 13 -6.33 -6.32 -5.30
N THR A 14 -5.73 -5.46 -6.10
CA THR A 14 -5.78 -4.01 -5.89
C THR A 14 -6.29 -3.25 -7.11
N THR A 15 -6.38 -3.91 -8.26
CA THR A 15 -6.83 -3.30 -9.50
C THR A 15 -8.34 -3.13 -9.50
N GLY A 16 -8.79 -2.03 -10.07
CA GLY A 16 -10.19 -1.68 -10.13
C GLY A 16 -10.55 -0.57 -9.15
N ARG A 17 -11.67 0.05 -9.43
CA ARG A 17 -12.17 1.17 -8.65
C ARG A 17 -13.21 0.68 -7.66
N ASP A 18 -13.16 1.17 -6.43
CA ASP A 18 -14.15 0.87 -5.41
C ASP A 18 -14.97 2.13 -5.12
N ASP A 19 -16.16 2.22 -5.70
CA ASP A 19 -17.06 3.34 -5.56
C ASP A 19 -18.12 3.14 -4.47
N SER A 20 -18.15 1.98 -3.83
CA SER A 20 -19.24 1.61 -2.92
C SER A 20 -19.40 2.54 -1.72
N ASN A 21 -18.34 3.25 -1.33
CA ASN A 21 -18.35 4.22 -0.24
C ASN A 21 -17.99 5.63 -0.70
N ALA A 22 -18.20 5.95 -1.97
CA ALA A 22 -17.80 7.23 -2.55
C ALA A 22 -18.42 8.43 -1.80
N ASP A 23 -19.70 8.34 -1.42
CA ASP A 23 -20.38 9.40 -0.67
C ASP A 23 -19.73 9.64 0.69
N GLN A 24 -19.28 8.58 1.33
CA GLN A 24 -18.67 8.59 2.65
C GLN A 24 -17.27 9.20 2.61
N TYR A 25 -16.53 8.98 1.53
CA TYR A 25 -15.13 9.38 1.40
C TYR A 25 -14.90 10.54 0.46
N ARG A 26 -15.91 11.05 -0.16
CA ARG A 26 -15.84 12.06 -1.22
C ARG A 26 -15.18 11.54 -2.50
N TYR A 27 -14.27 10.57 -2.39
CA TYR A 27 -13.51 10.05 -3.51
C TYR A 27 -13.56 8.54 -3.50
N PRO A 28 -13.78 7.90 -4.64
CA PRO A 28 -13.67 6.45 -4.74
C PRO A 28 -12.21 6.04 -4.57
N TYR A 29 -12.00 4.79 -4.16
CA TYR A 29 -10.65 4.23 -4.11
C TYR A 29 -10.10 4.11 -5.53
N GLU A 30 -8.93 4.68 -5.75
CA GLU A 30 -8.17 4.52 -6.99
C GLU A 30 -6.71 4.28 -6.63
N PRO A 31 -6.15 3.10 -6.96
CA PRO A 31 -4.77 2.82 -6.61
C PRO A 31 -3.79 3.59 -7.49
N THR A 32 -2.63 3.91 -6.94
CA THR A 32 -1.53 4.50 -7.70
C THR A 32 -1.10 3.54 -8.81
N PRO A 33 -0.93 4.03 -10.05
CA PRO A 33 -0.49 3.17 -11.15
C PRO A 33 0.85 2.49 -10.87
N TYR A 34 0.97 1.24 -11.26
CA TYR A 34 2.22 0.50 -11.08
C TYR A 34 3.39 1.15 -11.83
N SER A 35 3.15 1.78 -12.97
CA SER A 35 4.21 2.49 -13.69
C SER A 35 4.86 3.60 -12.86
N VAL A 36 4.07 4.28 -12.05
CA VAL A 36 4.57 5.30 -11.12
C VAL A 36 5.38 4.64 -10.01
N LEU A 37 4.87 3.54 -9.47
CA LEU A 37 5.56 2.81 -8.40
C LEU A 37 6.88 2.21 -8.88
N GLU A 38 6.94 1.74 -10.13
CA GLU A 38 8.18 1.24 -10.71
C GLU A 38 9.25 2.33 -10.76
N ARG A 39 8.87 3.54 -11.17
CA ARG A 39 9.80 4.68 -11.18
C ARG A 39 10.29 5.01 -9.79
N LEU A 40 9.40 5.00 -8.82
CA LEU A 40 9.76 5.29 -7.43
C LEU A 40 10.70 4.21 -6.88
N GLY A 41 10.38 2.94 -7.13
CA GLY A 41 11.20 1.81 -6.69
C GLY A 41 12.59 1.81 -7.32
N ASN A 42 12.71 2.31 -8.56
CA ASN A 42 14.00 2.37 -9.27
C ASN A 42 14.77 3.67 -9.01
N SER A 43 14.21 4.60 -8.26
CA SER A 43 14.83 5.91 -8.03
C SER A 43 16.02 5.88 -7.08
N GLY A 44 16.14 4.86 -6.25
CA GLY A 44 17.14 4.79 -5.20
C GLY A 44 16.76 5.55 -3.93
N TRP A 45 15.60 6.19 -3.89
CA TRP A 45 15.12 6.96 -2.74
C TRP A 45 14.69 6.07 -1.58
N ILE A 46 14.14 4.88 -1.90
CA ILE A 46 13.66 3.94 -0.90
C ILE A 46 14.65 2.77 -0.86
N ARG A 47 15.21 2.55 0.31
CA ARG A 47 16.23 1.52 0.52
C ARG A 47 15.71 0.42 1.42
N LYS A 48 16.38 -0.71 1.37
CA LYS A 48 16.08 -1.89 2.19
C LYS A 48 16.00 -1.54 3.70
N GLU A 49 16.83 -0.62 4.16
CA GLU A 49 16.90 -0.23 5.57
C GLU A 49 15.76 0.70 5.99
N ASN A 50 15.04 1.26 5.04
CA ASN A 50 13.96 2.19 5.34
C ASN A 50 12.69 1.48 5.75
N THR A 51 11.87 2.20 6.51
CA THR A 51 10.47 1.82 6.76
C THR A 51 9.58 2.86 6.12
N LEU A 52 8.73 2.39 5.22
CA LEU A 52 7.81 3.23 4.48
C LEU A 52 6.53 3.41 5.28
N LEU A 53 6.05 4.65 5.41
CA LEU A 53 4.70 4.91 5.91
C LEU A 53 3.82 5.37 4.77
N ASP A 54 2.73 4.65 4.57
CA ASP A 54 1.79 4.92 3.51
C ASP A 54 0.44 5.34 4.10
N TYR A 55 0.19 6.64 4.16
CA TYR A 55 -1.06 7.20 4.65
C TYR A 55 -2.15 7.06 3.59
N GLY A 56 -3.26 6.44 3.98
CA GLY A 56 -4.33 6.14 3.03
C GLY A 56 -3.93 4.98 2.12
N CYS A 57 -3.44 3.91 2.70
CA CYS A 57 -2.86 2.81 1.93
C CYS A 57 -3.86 2.03 1.05
N GLY A 58 -5.16 2.21 1.27
CA GLY A 58 -6.15 1.49 0.50
C GLY A 58 -6.00 -0.02 0.65
N LYS A 59 -5.99 -0.72 -0.47
CA LYS A 59 -5.84 -2.18 -0.51
C LYS A 59 -4.39 -2.65 -0.41
N GLY A 60 -3.43 -1.71 -0.30
CA GLY A 60 -2.04 -2.02 -0.03
C GLY A 60 -1.10 -2.11 -1.23
N ARG A 61 -1.55 -1.71 -2.42
CA ARG A 61 -0.71 -1.83 -3.63
C ARG A 61 0.69 -1.23 -3.45
N VAL A 62 0.76 0.01 -2.95
CA VAL A 62 2.03 0.72 -2.77
C VAL A 62 2.94 -0.07 -1.83
N ASP A 63 2.38 -0.53 -0.71
CA ASP A 63 3.12 -1.26 0.31
C ASP A 63 3.68 -2.57 -0.22
N PHE A 64 2.82 -3.39 -0.83
CA PHE A 64 3.24 -4.68 -1.35
C PHE A 64 4.25 -4.55 -2.49
N PHE A 65 4.00 -3.62 -3.42
CA PHE A 65 4.90 -3.43 -4.55
C PHE A 65 6.27 -2.92 -4.10
N LEU A 66 6.31 -1.85 -3.29
CA LEU A 66 7.58 -1.26 -2.90
C LEU A 66 8.39 -2.17 -1.98
N SER A 67 7.73 -2.90 -1.08
CA SER A 67 8.44 -3.90 -0.27
C SER A 67 9.00 -5.04 -1.12
N TYR A 68 8.29 -5.44 -2.16
CA TYR A 68 8.79 -6.43 -3.12
C TYR A 68 9.99 -5.89 -3.90
N GLN A 69 9.87 -4.67 -4.43
CA GLN A 69 10.88 -4.08 -5.31
C GLN A 69 12.15 -3.65 -4.56
N THR A 70 12.00 -3.05 -3.39
CA THR A 70 13.12 -2.44 -2.65
C THR A 70 13.53 -3.22 -1.43
N ARG A 71 12.72 -4.19 -1.00
CA ARG A 71 12.89 -4.98 0.22
C ARG A 71 12.79 -4.15 1.50
N CYS A 72 12.22 -2.95 1.42
CA CYS A 72 11.95 -2.13 2.61
C CYS A 72 10.78 -2.71 3.41
N ARG A 73 10.64 -2.26 4.65
CA ARG A 73 9.42 -2.50 5.42
C ARG A 73 8.40 -1.44 5.06
N SER A 74 7.12 -1.80 5.12
CA SER A 74 6.03 -0.87 4.86
C SER A 74 4.98 -0.98 5.96
N ILE A 75 4.44 0.17 6.36
CA ILE A 75 3.30 0.25 7.26
C ILE A 75 2.24 1.07 6.55
N GLY A 76 1.16 0.42 6.15
CA GLY A 76 0.02 1.09 5.54
C GLY A 76 -0.98 1.53 6.61
N ILE A 77 -1.41 2.76 6.53
CA ILE A 77 -2.36 3.35 7.48
C ILE A 77 -3.65 3.66 6.72
N GLU A 78 -4.76 3.07 7.17
CA GLU A 78 -6.05 3.26 6.56
C GLU A 78 -7.09 3.59 7.62
N TYR A 79 -7.96 4.56 7.35
CA TYR A 79 -9.02 4.92 8.28
C TYR A 79 -10.35 4.22 7.99
N ASN A 80 -10.49 3.63 6.81
CA ASN A 80 -11.69 2.92 6.40
C ASN A 80 -11.55 1.44 6.72
N GLU A 81 -12.33 0.95 7.67
CA GLU A 81 -12.25 -0.44 8.11
C GLU A 81 -12.54 -1.45 6.99
N ARG A 82 -13.46 -1.12 6.09
CA ARG A 82 -13.80 -2.01 4.98
C ARG A 82 -12.64 -2.16 4.00
N ILE A 83 -11.98 -1.06 3.66
CA ILE A 83 -10.81 -1.08 2.76
C ILE A 83 -9.60 -1.69 3.47
N TYR A 84 -9.41 -1.37 4.73
CA TYR A 84 -8.37 -1.98 5.57
C TYR A 84 -8.49 -3.51 5.56
N ALA A 85 -9.72 -4.02 5.68
CA ALA A 85 -9.95 -5.47 5.64
C ALA A 85 -9.47 -6.10 4.32
N LYS A 86 -9.61 -5.37 3.20
CA LYS A 86 -9.10 -5.84 1.91
C LYS A 86 -7.57 -5.86 1.87
N ALA A 87 -6.92 -4.89 2.48
CA ALA A 87 -5.47 -4.90 2.58
C ALA A 87 -4.97 -6.08 3.41
N VAL A 88 -5.62 -6.35 4.53
CA VAL A 88 -5.29 -7.52 5.38
C VAL A 88 -5.52 -8.83 4.63
N GLU A 89 -6.61 -8.93 3.89
CA GLU A 89 -6.89 -10.10 3.04
C GLU A 89 -5.78 -10.30 2.00
N ASN A 90 -5.34 -9.22 1.36
CA ASN A 90 -4.23 -9.30 0.41
C ASN A 90 -2.94 -9.78 1.08
N LYS A 91 -2.72 -9.40 2.32
CA LYS A 91 -1.53 -9.85 3.06
C LYS A 91 -1.47 -11.36 3.21
N GLU A 92 -2.60 -12.03 3.27
CA GLU A 92 -2.65 -13.49 3.43
C GLU A 92 -2.06 -14.24 2.22
N THR A 93 -2.10 -13.63 1.04
CA THR A 93 -1.65 -14.27 -0.19
C THR A 93 -0.44 -13.61 -0.83
N ALA A 94 -0.14 -12.36 -0.47
CA ALA A 94 0.90 -11.57 -1.13
C ALA A 94 2.29 -12.17 -0.95
N ILE A 95 3.10 -12.07 -2.00
CA ILE A 95 4.52 -12.37 -1.87
C ILE A 95 5.19 -11.24 -1.08
N SER A 96 6.22 -11.55 -0.31
CA SER A 96 6.93 -10.59 0.54
C SER A 96 6.06 -9.94 1.62
N ALA A 97 4.96 -10.60 1.99
CA ALA A 97 4.00 -10.06 2.96
C ALA A 97 4.60 -9.83 4.35
N GLU A 98 5.65 -10.54 4.71
CA GLU A 98 6.30 -10.42 6.01
C GLU A 98 6.90 -9.03 6.27
N ARG A 99 7.06 -8.24 5.23
CA ARG A 99 7.61 -6.87 5.34
C ARG A 99 6.55 -5.80 5.39
N VAL A 100 5.29 -6.19 5.29
CA VAL A 100 4.17 -5.26 5.19
C VAL A 100 3.23 -5.44 6.37
N ASP A 101 2.90 -4.33 7.03
CA ASP A 101 1.90 -4.30 8.08
C ASP A 101 0.87 -3.21 7.78
N PHE A 102 -0.36 -3.42 8.27
CA PHE A 102 -1.43 -2.47 8.09
C PHE A 102 -2.04 -2.10 9.44
N VAL A 103 -2.41 -0.84 9.57
CA VAL A 103 -3.03 -0.29 10.78
C VAL A 103 -4.29 0.46 10.39
N VAL A 104 -5.39 0.20 11.08
CA VAL A 104 -6.63 0.95 10.91
C VAL A 104 -6.72 1.98 12.02
N VAL A 105 -6.43 3.23 11.68
CA VAL A 105 -6.48 4.36 12.63
C VAL A 105 -6.80 5.64 11.89
N ASN A 106 -7.23 6.65 12.64
CA ASN A 106 -7.23 8.01 12.12
C ASN A 106 -5.77 8.45 11.98
N ALA A 107 -5.36 8.85 10.78
CA ALA A 107 -3.98 9.23 10.50
C ALA A 107 -3.47 10.34 11.42
N GLU A 108 -4.36 11.23 11.89
CA GLU A 108 -4.00 12.30 12.81
C GLU A 108 -3.59 11.79 14.19
N GLN A 109 -4.01 10.59 14.55
CA GLN A 109 -3.69 9.96 15.85
C GLN A 109 -2.42 9.15 15.81
N PHE A 110 -1.84 8.96 14.61
CA PHE A 110 -0.66 8.13 14.46
C PHE A 110 0.61 8.94 14.73
N SER A 111 1.43 8.46 15.69
CA SER A 111 2.73 9.07 15.97
C SER A 111 3.76 8.57 14.97
N LEU A 112 4.35 9.51 14.25
CA LEU A 112 5.35 9.19 13.22
C LEU A 112 6.70 8.85 13.87
N PRO A 113 7.24 7.63 13.69
CA PRO A 113 8.58 7.31 14.15
C PRO A 113 9.61 8.16 13.39
N VAL A 114 10.70 8.51 14.07
CA VAL A 114 11.73 9.42 13.52
C VAL A 114 12.38 8.89 12.25
N GLU A 115 12.50 7.58 12.11
CA GLU A 115 13.25 6.93 11.03
C GLU A 115 12.41 6.47 9.85
N VAL A 116 11.22 7.01 9.71
CA VAL A 116 10.28 6.54 8.68
C VAL A 116 10.28 7.48 7.48
N ALA A 117 10.38 6.90 6.28
CA ALA A 117 10.18 7.62 5.04
C ALA A 117 8.68 7.76 4.74
N ARG A 118 8.26 8.95 4.38
CA ARG A 118 6.87 9.28 4.10
C ARG A 118 6.66 9.42 2.60
N ILE A 119 5.61 8.82 2.11
CA ILE A 119 5.21 8.93 0.71
C ILE A 119 3.99 9.81 0.57
#